data_00feaef975395e4121dea781b034ba65
#
_entry.id   00feaef975395e4121dea781b034ba65
#
_cell.length_a   1.000
_cell.length_b   1.000
_cell.length_c   1.000
_cell.angle_alpha   90.00
_cell.angle_beta   90.00
_cell.angle_gamma   90.00
#
_symmetry.space_group_name_H-M   'P 1'
#
loop_
_entity.id
_entity.type
_entity.pdbx_description
1 polymer ?
#
loop_
_entity_poly.entity_id
_entity_poly.type
_entity_poly.pdbx_seq_one_letter_code
_entity_poly.pdbx_strand_id
1 'polypeptide(L)'
;TKEKYFDGTIFHRVVPNFIIQGGNSDNPKTMLKRSKIGKYLLPPDSRKGNKHHRGVMSMPSSEMDNPHKLASPYEFFIVQQYPGAYHLDKDYTAFGKVIRGMDIVDRINQEPTDNRETPHKNIYIKAKIIK
;
A
#
# COMPACT_ATOMS: atom_id res chain seq x y z
N THR A 1 1.53 -1.23 -12.86
CA THR A 1 1.73 0.18 -13.25
C THR A 1 1.63 0.37 -14.77
N LYS A 2 2.16 -0.56 -15.56
CA LYS A 2 2.04 -0.49 -17.02
C LYS A 2 0.58 -0.45 -17.49
N GLU A 3 -0.30 -1.15 -16.82
CA GLU A 3 -1.74 -1.18 -17.10
C GLU A 3 -2.49 0.02 -16.49
N LYS A 4 -1.76 0.97 -15.90
CA LYS A 4 -2.33 2.13 -15.21
C LYS A 4 -3.36 1.76 -14.13
N TYR A 5 -3.19 0.61 -13.50
CA TYR A 5 -4.11 0.13 -12.47
C TYR A 5 -4.25 1.14 -11.34
N PHE A 6 -3.13 1.73 -10.88
CA PHE A 6 -3.13 2.64 -9.73
C PHE A 6 -3.65 4.04 -10.04
N ASP A 7 -3.78 4.41 -11.32
CA ASP A 7 -4.30 5.72 -11.70
C ASP A 7 -5.77 5.83 -11.29
N GLY A 8 -6.07 6.85 -10.49
CA GLY A 8 -7.41 7.05 -9.95
C GLY A 8 -7.75 6.24 -8.71
N THR A 9 -6.85 5.38 -8.23
CA THR A 9 -7.00 4.76 -6.90
C THR A 9 -6.68 5.78 -5.81
N ILE A 10 -6.97 5.43 -4.56
CA ILE A 10 -6.80 6.35 -3.44
C ILE A 10 -5.96 5.73 -2.34
N PHE A 11 -5.42 6.59 -1.47
CA PHE A 11 -4.93 6.17 -0.16
C PHE A 11 -6.15 5.96 0.74
N HIS A 12 -6.62 4.72 0.79
CA HIS A 12 -7.87 4.36 1.48
C HIS A 12 -7.70 4.08 2.97
N ARG A 13 -6.47 3.96 3.44
CA ARG A 13 -6.18 3.74 4.85
C ARG A 13 -4.96 4.54 5.27
N VAL A 14 -5.12 5.34 6.30
CA VAL A 14 -4.06 6.15 6.88
C VAL A 14 -4.09 5.96 8.38
N VAL A 15 -3.02 5.43 8.94
CA VAL A 15 -2.89 5.19 10.38
C VAL A 15 -1.81 6.12 10.92
N PRO A 16 -2.16 7.09 11.77
CA PRO A 16 -1.17 8.04 12.29
C PRO A 16 0.02 7.36 12.94
N ASN A 17 1.20 7.85 12.63
CA ASN A 17 2.49 7.35 13.14
C ASN A 17 2.75 5.88 12.82
N PHE A 18 2.15 5.37 11.74
CA PHE A 18 2.32 3.97 11.35
C PHE A 18 2.50 3.84 9.83
N ILE A 19 1.41 3.88 9.05
CA ILE A 19 1.45 3.65 7.60
C ILE A 19 0.50 4.57 6.84
N ILE A 20 0.73 4.69 5.54
CA ILE A 20 -0.30 5.07 4.56
C ILE A 20 -0.44 3.93 3.56
N GLN A 21 -1.66 3.57 3.22
CA GLN A 21 -1.97 2.42 2.38
C GLN A 21 -2.87 2.82 1.23
N GLY A 22 -2.54 2.36 0.03
CA GLY A 22 -3.27 2.73 -1.16
C GLY A 22 -3.39 1.60 -2.17
N GLY A 23 -4.05 1.91 -3.30
CA GLY A 23 -4.28 0.97 -4.38
C GLY A 23 -5.72 0.48 -4.47
N ASN A 24 -6.53 0.72 -3.45
CA ASN A 24 -7.95 0.36 -3.49
C ASN A 24 -8.81 1.53 -3.99
N SER A 25 -9.95 1.21 -4.55
CA SER A 25 -10.90 2.23 -5.04
C SER A 25 -12.28 1.61 -5.17
N ASP A 26 -13.29 2.42 -4.89
CA ASP A 26 -14.69 2.06 -5.16
C ASP A 26 -15.09 2.38 -6.62
N ASN A 27 -14.16 2.88 -7.42
CA ASN A 27 -14.41 3.22 -8.80
C ASN A 27 -14.65 1.96 -9.64
N PRO A 28 -15.79 1.83 -10.35
CA PRO A 28 -16.08 0.68 -11.19
C PRO A 28 -15.02 0.40 -12.26
N LYS A 29 -14.37 1.44 -12.78
CA LYS A 29 -13.28 1.29 -13.76
C LYS A 29 -12.09 0.56 -13.18
N THR A 30 -11.75 0.82 -11.92
CA THR A 30 -10.67 0.12 -11.22
C THR A 30 -11.02 -1.35 -11.02
N MET A 31 -12.25 -1.64 -10.64
CA MET A 31 -12.73 -3.01 -10.49
C MET A 31 -12.66 -3.78 -11.82
N LEU A 32 -13.02 -3.15 -12.94
CA LEU A 32 -12.91 -3.75 -14.26
C LEU A 32 -11.45 -4.05 -14.63
N LYS A 33 -10.53 -3.13 -14.38
CA LYS A 33 -9.09 -3.34 -14.61
C LYS A 33 -8.59 -4.54 -13.81
N ARG A 34 -8.98 -4.64 -12.54
CA ARG A 34 -8.60 -5.74 -11.67
C ARG A 34 -9.13 -7.08 -12.19
N SER A 35 -10.37 -7.10 -12.69
CA SER A 35 -10.96 -8.30 -13.30
C SER A 35 -10.21 -8.74 -14.56
N LYS A 36 -9.78 -7.79 -15.40
CA LYS A 36 -9.02 -8.09 -16.61
C LYS A 36 -7.62 -8.63 -16.33
N ILE A 37 -6.93 -8.05 -15.34
CA ILE A 37 -5.60 -8.49 -14.93
C ILE A 37 -5.66 -9.88 -14.29
N GLY A 38 -6.74 -10.15 -13.55
CA GLY A 38 -6.96 -11.41 -12.87
C GLY A 38 -6.82 -11.27 -11.36
N LYS A 39 -7.44 -12.20 -10.65
CA LYS A 39 -7.33 -12.29 -9.20
C LYS A 39 -6.19 -13.24 -8.87
N TYR A 40 -5.09 -12.73 -8.39
CA TYR A 40 -4.02 -13.57 -7.89
C TYR A 40 -3.40 -12.96 -6.65
N LEU A 41 -2.83 -13.81 -5.83
CA LEU A 41 -2.10 -13.43 -4.62
C LEU A 41 -0.70 -13.99 -4.74
N LEU A 42 0.25 -13.29 -4.14
CA LEU A 42 1.66 -13.68 -4.17
C LEU A 42 2.07 -14.25 -2.81
N PRO A 43 2.90 -15.31 -2.78
CA PRO A 43 3.48 -15.76 -1.53
C PRO A 43 4.29 -14.63 -0.89
N PRO A 44 4.19 -14.42 0.43
CA PRO A 44 5.04 -13.42 1.07
C PRO A 44 6.51 -13.83 0.96
N ASP A 45 7.37 -12.88 0.62
CA ASP A 45 8.81 -13.12 0.53
C ASP A 45 9.54 -12.36 1.63
N SER A 46 9.50 -12.91 2.83
CA SER A 46 10.19 -12.35 4.00
C SER A 46 11.60 -12.93 4.21
N ARG A 47 12.01 -13.88 3.36
CA ARG A 47 13.28 -14.61 3.53
C ARG A 47 14.50 -13.77 3.28
N LYS A 48 14.39 -12.69 2.50
CA LYS A 48 15.53 -11.82 2.15
C LYS A 48 15.95 -10.88 3.27
N GLY A 49 15.26 -10.91 4.41
CA GLY A 49 15.60 -10.08 5.55
C GLY A 49 15.34 -8.59 5.33
N ASN A 50 14.50 -8.23 4.37
CA ASN A 50 14.12 -6.84 4.14
C ASN A 50 13.30 -6.33 5.31
N LYS A 51 13.78 -5.29 5.96
CA LYS A 51 13.13 -4.72 7.15
C LYS A 51 12.21 -3.57 6.78
N HIS A 52 11.15 -3.41 7.56
CA HIS A 52 10.18 -2.34 7.39
C HIS A 52 10.65 -1.05 8.06
N HIS A 53 11.77 -0.48 7.54
CA HIS A 53 12.23 0.85 7.96
C HIS A 53 11.26 1.93 7.48
N ARG A 54 11.33 3.10 8.11
CA ARG A 54 10.59 4.27 7.64
C ARG A 54 10.88 4.52 6.15
N GLY A 55 9.82 4.68 5.36
CA GLY A 55 9.91 4.89 3.91
C GLY A 55 9.84 3.61 3.08
N VAL A 56 9.87 2.44 3.70
CA VAL A 56 9.77 1.16 2.97
C VAL A 56 8.35 0.98 2.43
N MET A 57 8.27 0.49 1.19
CA MET A 57 7.02 0.09 0.55
C MET A 57 6.86 -1.42 0.64
N SER A 58 5.65 -1.85 1.01
CA SER A 58 5.35 -3.26 1.24
C SER A 58 3.96 -3.60 0.73
N MET A 59 3.72 -4.89 0.50
CA MET A 59 2.42 -5.38 0.06
C MET A 59 1.62 -5.87 1.26
N PRO A 60 0.36 -5.39 1.44
CA PRO A 60 -0.50 -5.91 2.50
C PRO A 60 -1.00 -7.31 2.18
N SER A 61 -1.45 -8.03 3.19
CA SER A 61 -2.18 -9.28 2.99
C SER A 61 -3.60 -8.99 2.51
N SER A 62 -4.12 -9.85 1.63
CA SER A 62 -5.54 -9.84 1.32
C SER A 62 -6.31 -10.40 2.51
N GLU A 63 -7.39 -9.73 2.93
CA GLU A 63 -8.16 -10.15 4.10
C GLU A 63 -9.15 -11.27 3.81
N MET A 64 -9.60 -11.40 2.55
CA MET A 64 -10.59 -12.40 2.17
C MET A 64 -9.94 -13.73 1.77
N ASP A 65 -10.38 -14.82 2.40
CA ASP A 65 -9.95 -16.19 2.10
C ASP A 65 -8.43 -16.33 2.00
N ASN A 66 -7.72 -15.77 2.99
CA ASN A 66 -6.26 -15.71 2.94
C ASN A 66 -5.62 -16.23 4.23
N PRO A 67 -5.79 -17.52 4.56
CA PRO A 67 -5.24 -18.09 5.79
C PRO A 67 -3.70 -18.09 5.83
N HIS A 68 -3.05 -18.02 4.68
CA HIS A 68 -1.57 -18.04 4.59
C HIS A 68 -0.96 -16.65 4.44
N LYS A 69 -1.73 -15.58 4.63
CA LYS A 69 -1.27 -14.18 4.54
C LYS A 69 -0.57 -13.87 3.22
N LEU A 70 -1.13 -14.34 2.10
CA LEU A 70 -0.58 -14.08 0.78
C LEU A 70 -0.66 -12.58 0.45
N ALA A 71 0.36 -12.06 -0.20
CA ALA A 71 0.46 -10.64 -0.52
C ALA A 71 -0.46 -10.24 -1.68
N SER A 72 -1.11 -9.09 -1.57
CA SER A 72 -1.94 -8.54 -2.64
C SER A 72 -1.11 -7.63 -3.55
N PRO A 73 -1.01 -7.93 -4.86
CA PRO A 73 -0.29 -7.06 -5.79
C PRO A 73 -1.07 -5.80 -6.17
N TYR A 74 -2.32 -5.68 -5.74
CA TYR A 74 -3.19 -4.54 -6.06
C TYR A 74 -3.16 -3.43 -5.02
N GLU A 75 -2.45 -3.66 -3.93
CA GLU A 75 -2.34 -2.70 -2.84
C GLU A 75 -0.90 -2.59 -2.38
N PHE A 76 -0.58 -1.46 -1.78
CA PHE A 76 0.72 -1.24 -1.16
C PHE A 76 0.54 -0.35 0.06
N PHE A 77 1.50 -0.41 0.97
CA PHE A 77 1.59 0.59 2.04
C PHE A 77 3.01 1.12 2.16
N ILE A 78 3.12 2.33 2.69
CA ILE A 78 4.40 2.98 2.97
C ILE A 78 4.52 3.14 4.47
N VAL A 79 5.62 2.69 5.03
CA VAL A 79 5.90 2.81 6.47
C VAL A 79 6.23 4.27 6.78
N GLN A 80 5.43 4.88 7.63
CA GLN A 80 5.66 6.24 8.10
C GLN A 80 6.31 6.24 9.49
N GLN A 81 6.10 5.20 10.28
CA GLN A 81 6.59 5.08 11.65
C GLN A 81 8.12 5.18 11.73
N TYR A 82 8.61 5.98 12.65
CA TYR A 82 10.04 6.10 12.93
C TYR A 82 10.42 5.20 14.14
N PRO A 83 11.50 4.48 14.13
CA PRO A 83 12.45 4.26 13.02
C PRO A 83 11.95 3.27 11.98
N GLY A 84 10.90 2.53 12.23
CA GLY A 84 10.31 1.56 11.36
C GLY A 84 9.19 0.78 12.03
N ALA A 85 8.51 -0.06 11.27
CA ALA A 85 7.44 -0.93 11.73
C ALA A 85 7.92 -2.39 11.67
N TYR A 86 8.90 -2.73 12.49
CA TYR A 86 9.61 -4.01 12.41
C TYR A 86 8.77 -5.23 12.76
N HIS A 87 7.65 -5.03 13.44
CA HIS A 87 6.70 -6.12 13.71
C HIS A 87 6.07 -6.70 12.42
N LEU A 88 6.24 -6.02 11.28
CA LEU A 88 5.73 -6.46 9.98
C LEU A 88 6.73 -7.33 9.21
N ASP A 89 7.97 -7.43 9.65
CA ASP A 89 9.06 -8.01 8.86
C ASP A 89 8.85 -9.46 8.47
N LYS A 90 8.20 -10.25 9.31
CA LYS A 90 7.98 -11.67 9.06
C LYS A 90 6.75 -11.99 8.22
N ASP A 91 5.77 -11.09 8.20
CA ASP A 91 4.45 -11.36 7.65
C ASP A 91 4.18 -10.65 6.31
N TYR A 92 4.96 -9.63 5.98
CA TYR A 92 4.71 -8.78 4.81
C TYR A 92 5.94 -8.66 3.93
N THR A 93 5.71 -8.48 2.63
CA THR A 93 6.77 -8.43 1.63
C THR A 93 7.15 -6.99 1.32
N ALA A 94 8.29 -6.55 1.83
CA ALA A 94 8.88 -5.26 1.46
C ALA A 94 9.53 -5.37 0.07
N PHE A 95 9.16 -4.48 -0.85
CA PHE A 95 9.63 -4.55 -2.23
C PHE A 95 10.24 -3.25 -2.74
N GLY A 96 10.17 -2.17 -2.00
CA GLY A 96 10.70 -0.88 -2.43
C GLY A 96 10.90 0.08 -1.27
N LYS A 97 11.37 1.27 -1.60
CA LYS A 97 11.52 2.34 -0.61
C LYS A 97 11.31 3.69 -1.28
N VAL A 98 10.82 4.65 -0.50
CA VAL A 98 10.69 6.04 -0.92
C VAL A 98 12.09 6.67 -0.92
N ILE A 99 12.48 7.25 -2.05
CA ILE A 99 13.76 7.95 -2.19
C ILE A 99 13.63 9.47 -2.12
N ARG A 100 12.41 9.99 -2.33
CA ARG A 100 12.09 11.42 -2.21
C ARG A 100 10.63 11.55 -1.79
N GLY A 101 10.31 12.62 -1.05
CA GLY A 101 8.92 12.95 -0.74
C GLY A 101 8.39 12.36 0.56
N MET A 102 9.24 11.95 1.49
CA MET A 102 8.77 11.51 2.81
C MET A 102 8.01 12.61 3.56
N ASP A 103 8.31 13.87 3.30
CA ASP A 103 7.54 15.00 3.85
C ASP A 103 6.08 14.96 3.36
N ILE A 104 5.85 14.54 2.12
CA ILE A 104 4.50 14.37 1.57
C ILE A 104 3.80 13.17 2.22
N VAL A 105 4.52 12.07 2.44
CA VAL A 105 4.00 10.91 3.17
C VAL A 105 3.56 11.31 4.57
N ASP A 106 4.36 12.12 5.26
CA ASP A 106 4.04 12.63 6.58
C ASP A 106 2.77 13.50 6.57
N ARG A 107 2.61 14.34 5.54
CA ARG A 107 1.43 15.19 5.39
C ARG A 107 0.17 14.36 5.15
N ILE A 108 0.25 13.35 4.30
CA ILE A 108 -0.86 12.41 4.07
C ILE A 108 -1.21 11.69 5.37
N ASN A 109 -0.20 11.28 6.11
CA ASN A 109 -0.38 10.55 7.37
C ASN A 109 -1.08 11.40 8.45
N GLN A 110 -1.07 12.71 8.33
CA GLN A 110 -1.73 13.63 9.26
C GLN A 110 -3.15 14.02 8.85
N GLU A 111 -3.63 13.55 7.70
CA GLU A 111 -4.98 13.89 7.25
C GLU A 111 -6.05 13.28 8.17
N PRO A 112 -7.13 14.04 8.46
CA PRO A 112 -8.25 13.52 9.25
C PRO A 112 -8.89 12.30 8.58
N THR A 113 -9.20 11.30 9.37
CA THR A 113 -9.77 10.05 8.91
C THR A 113 -11.09 9.74 9.60
N ASP A 114 -11.89 8.86 8.98
CA ASP A 114 -13.11 8.33 9.57
C ASP A 114 -12.81 7.13 10.48
N ASN A 115 -13.87 6.44 10.95
CA ASN A 115 -13.76 5.29 11.85
C ASN A 115 -13.06 4.08 11.21
N ARG A 116 -12.92 4.06 9.88
CA ARG A 116 -12.25 2.99 9.12
C ARG A 116 -10.84 3.39 8.72
N GLU A 117 -10.32 4.47 9.27
CA GLU A 117 -8.99 5.02 8.96
C GLU A 117 -8.87 5.51 7.52
N THR A 118 -9.98 5.85 6.89
CA THR A 118 -10.02 6.41 5.53
C THR A 118 -10.04 7.94 5.60
N PRO A 119 -9.16 8.64 4.86
CA PRO A 119 -9.18 10.09 4.82
C PRO A 119 -10.54 10.63 4.38
N HIS A 120 -11.00 11.70 5.03
CA HIS A 120 -12.28 12.35 4.69
C HIS A 120 -12.33 12.87 3.26
N LYS A 121 -11.18 13.33 2.75
CA LYS A 121 -11.04 13.75 1.36
C LYS A 121 -10.20 12.71 0.62
N ASN A 122 -10.68 12.31 -0.57
CA ASN A 122 -9.94 11.34 -1.37
C ASN A 122 -8.59 11.89 -1.79
N ILE A 123 -7.53 11.13 -1.50
CA ILE A 123 -6.17 11.43 -1.94
C ILE A 123 -5.85 10.46 -3.06
N TYR A 124 -5.84 10.99 -4.29
CA TYR A 124 -5.70 10.17 -5.49
C TYR A 124 -4.25 9.84 -5.79
N ILE A 125 -4.05 8.68 -6.38
CA ILE A 125 -2.74 8.17 -6.78
C ILE A 125 -2.64 8.20 -8.30
N LYS A 126 -1.48 8.61 -8.78
CA LYS A 126 -1.08 8.46 -10.18
C LYS A 126 0.32 7.87 -10.19
N ALA A 127 0.48 6.74 -10.84
CA ALA A 127 1.76 6.02 -10.86
C ALA A 127 2.36 6.00 -12.26
N LYS A 128 3.64 6.32 -12.36
CA LYS A 128 4.38 6.33 -13.61
C LYS A 128 5.72 5.64 -13.43
N ILE A 129 6.07 4.78 -14.39
CA ILE A 129 7.40 4.17 -14.43
C ILE A 129 8.39 5.19 -15.01
N ILE A 130 9.45 5.46 -14.27
CA ILE A 130 10.54 6.34 -14.70
C ILE A 130 11.72 5.46 -15.07
N LYS A 131 12.22 5.65 -16.28
CA LYS A 131 13.42 4.93 -16.74
C LYS A 131 14.66 5.79 -16.60
#